data_23254529272386ea26d1c62374d269e6
#
_entry.id   23254529272386ea26d1c62374d269e6
#
_cell.length_a   1.000
_cell.length_b   1.000
_cell.length_c   1.000
_cell.angle_alpha   90.00
_cell.angle_beta   90.00
_cell.angle_gamma   90.00
#
_symmetry.space_group_name_H-M   'P 1'
#
loop_
_entity.id
_entity.type
_entity.pdbx_description
1 polymer ?
#
loop_
_entity_poly.entity_id
_entity_poly.type
_entity_poly.pdbx_seq_one_letter_code
_entity_poly.pdbx_strand_id
1 'polypeptide(L)'
;MGTVHAKADYGDSMGEVGGAGLFEFEEPLEMDDEPISKPTIKLNGVRVIVPEIVFAQARVDRVHVDGLNRTKDDIIRSTVDELFHATDFEDVILRAHKVRRALDAMGCFRDIGVFIDVSSGPDATPEGLEVTFQVRELSRIVGGINTTVSENEGNLVLGVKMPNVLGRGERLQAEYSMGYRSSSNFSVAATKPFPHKPLVPVISTSLYQQNHEYPWSGYKLLDRGLLLDVAFKTSPATRHNVQWEGLVRDTSVLSKTTSFKVRESSGPQMKSILRHIVCVDHRDEPIFPTRGSWVQFTSELAGLGGGVASLKTELHAQANATLLDDVVLQLTGALGVLHDVFGTEIPDHFYLGGPTTLRGFSQRGVGPHLDGQATGGRVYWAGGLHVFAPLPFQAARSGLGALFRSHVFLNAGCLAMPEGAGLAGLEALRAARVSCGAGVCVRLGRAARLELNYAVPLRAQQHDVHSAGLQFGVGANFL
;
A
#
# COMPACT_ATOMS: atom_id res chain seq x y z
N MET A 1 26.87 -27.55 23.03
CA MET A 1 26.78 -26.87 21.72
C MET A 1 25.32 -26.90 21.25
N GLY A 2 24.58 -25.88 21.46
CA GLY A 2 23.17 -25.75 21.02
C GLY A 2 23.06 -24.61 20.03
N THR A 3 22.85 -24.97 18.77
CA THR A 3 22.57 -24.01 17.72
C THR A 3 21.08 -23.68 17.69
N VAL A 4 20.73 -22.40 17.77
CA VAL A 4 19.34 -21.94 17.62
C VAL A 4 19.09 -21.67 16.11
N HIS A 5 18.29 -22.51 15.45
CA HIS A 5 17.88 -22.30 14.07
C HIS A 5 16.53 -21.58 14.03
N ALA A 6 16.50 -20.37 13.53
CA ALA A 6 15.25 -19.71 13.11
C ALA A 6 15.13 -19.86 11.60
N LYS A 7 14.27 -20.78 11.13
CA LYS A 7 13.93 -20.98 9.71
C LYS A 7 12.57 -20.36 9.45
N ALA A 8 12.53 -19.32 8.65
CA ALA A 8 11.29 -18.82 8.07
C ALA A 8 11.10 -19.51 6.71
N ASP A 9 9.99 -20.26 6.54
CA ASP A 9 9.59 -20.80 5.25
C ASP A 9 9.06 -19.65 4.39
N TYR A 10 9.80 -19.32 3.34
CA TYR A 10 9.36 -18.42 2.29
C TYR A 10 8.57 -19.22 1.24
N GLY A 11 7.25 -19.05 1.26
CA GLY A 11 6.42 -19.38 0.12
C GLY A 11 6.47 -18.23 -0.89
N ASP A 12 6.99 -18.49 -2.07
CA ASP A 12 6.86 -17.60 -3.22
C ASP A 12 5.37 -17.35 -3.52
N SER A 13 4.89 -16.13 -3.26
CA SER A 13 3.64 -15.66 -3.84
C SER A 13 3.81 -14.22 -4.29
N MET A 14 4.20 -14.07 -5.56
CA MET A 14 4.05 -12.83 -6.29
C MET A 14 2.58 -12.65 -6.67
N GLY A 15 1.97 -11.58 -6.22
CA GLY A 15 0.62 -11.17 -6.57
C GLY A 15 0.40 -9.73 -6.18
N GLU A 16 0.87 -8.80 -7.02
CA GLU A 16 0.54 -7.39 -6.89
C GLU A 16 -0.80 -7.12 -7.55
N VAL A 17 -1.75 -6.59 -6.77
CA VAL A 17 -2.96 -5.95 -7.30
C VAL A 17 -2.88 -4.49 -6.90
N GLY A 18 -2.42 -3.66 -7.82
CA GLY A 18 -2.22 -2.23 -7.59
C GLY A 18 -3.39 -1.40 -8.09
N GLY A 19 -3.95 -0.56 -7.23
CA GLY A 19 -4.74 0.61 -7.62
C GLY A 19 -3.90 1.86 -7.45
N ALA A 20 -3.73 2.61 -8.52
CA ALA A 20 -3.30 4.02 -8.61
C ALA A 20 -2.14 4.47 -7.70
N GLY A 21 -1.06 3.75 -7.66
CA GLY A 21 0.20 4.19 -7.06
C GLY A 21 1.35 3.73 -7.94
N LEU A 22 2.13 4.69 -8.48
CA LEU A 22 3.27 4.41 -9.36
C LEU A 22 4.33 3.53 -8.74
N PHE A 23 4.34 3.47 -7.42
CA PHE A 23 5.25 2.68 -6.62
C PHE A 23 4.52 2.25 -5.36
N GLU A 24 3.92 1.06 -5.39
CA GLU A 24 3.83 0.31 -4.15
C GLU A 24 5.26 -0.09 -3.83
N PHE A 25 5.81 0.56 -2.80
CA PHE A 25 6.95 0.00 -2.11
C PHE A 25 6.51 -1.41 -1.71
N GLU A 26 7.20 -2.45 -2.19
CA GLU A 26 7.22 -3.70 -1.45
C GLU A 26 7.60 -3.29 -0.03
N GLU A 27 6.62 -3.20 0.86
CA GLU A 27 6.90 -3.11 2.27
C GLU A 27 7.83 -4.27 2.57
N PRO A 28 8.91 -4.05 3.33
CA PRO A 28 9.61 -5.16 3.94
C PRO A 28 8.50 -5.96 4.59
N LEU A 29 8.35 -7.23 4.24
CA LEU A 29 7.31 -8.13 4.73
C LEU A 29 7.02 -7.75 6.16
N GLU A 30 5.82 -7.24 6.45
CA GLU A 30 5.38 -7.03 7.82
C GLU A 30 5.42 -8.42 8.44
N MET A 31 6.52 -8.70 9.12
CA MET A 31 6.54 -9.83 10.01
C MET A 31 5.56 -9.47 11.10
N ASP A 32 4.49 -10.24 11.20
CA ASP A 32 3.53 -10.16 12.27
C ASP A 32 4.26 -9.85 13.57
N ASP A 33 3.91 -8.73 14.23
CA ASP A 33 4.24 -8.48 15.62
C ASP A 33 3.41 -9.46 16.46
N GLU A 34 3.62 -10.77 16.25
CA GLU A 34 3.21 -11.72 17.27
C GLU A 34 3.97 -11.31 18.53
N PRO A 35 3.26 -11.10 19.64
CA PRO A 35 3.91 -10.87 20.92
C PRO A 35 4.87 -12.05 21.10
N ILE A 36 6.15 -11.75 21.27
CA ILE A 36 7.22 -12.74 21.40
C ILE A 36 6.77 -13.72 22.48
N SER A 37 6.20 -14.84 22.04
CA SER A 37 5.89 -15.95 22.93
C SER A 37 7.23 -16.39 23.49
N LYS A 38 7.31 -16.55 24.82
CA LYS A 38 8.50 -16.93 25.58
C LYS A 38 9.41 -17.84 24.76
N PRO A 39 10.71 -17.53 24.66
CA PRO A 39 11.62 -18.26 23.78
C PRO A 39 11.56 -19.75 24.07
N THR A 40 11.18 -20.51 23.08
CA THR A 40 11.05 -21.97 23.21
C THR A 40 12.22 -22.58 22.45
N ILE A 41 13.18 -23.13 23.17
CA ILE A 41 14.33 -23.84 22.60
C ILE A 41 13.88 -25.28 22.28
N LYS A 42 13.99 -25.70 21.05
CA LYS A 42 13.79 -27.11 20.66
C LYS A 42 15.12 -27.85 20.79
N LEU A 43 15.29 -28.60 21.85
CA LEU A 43 16.36 -29.61 21.98
C LEU A 43 15.75 -30.99 21.71
N ASN A 44 16.26 -31.71 20.70
CA ASN A 44 15.85 -33.06 20.33
C ASN A 44 14.34 -33.29 20.22
N GLY A 45 13.60 -32.32 19.64
CA GLY A 45 12.16 -32.45 19.44
C GLY A 45 11.28 -32.14 20.66
N VAL A 46 11.87 -31.84 21.82
CA VAL A 46 11.15 -31.47 23.06
C VAL A 46 11.17 -29.94 23.19
N ARG A 47 10.01 -29.34 23.44
CA ARG A 47 9.92 -27.91 23.80
C ARG A 47 10.36 -27.74 25.25
N VAL A 48 11.52 -27.16 25.48
CA VAL A 48 12.01 -26.82 26.83
C VAL A 48 11.81 -25.32 27.04
N ILE A 49 10.95 -24.96 27.99
CA ILE A 49 10.88 -23.61 28.51
C ILE A 49 11.98 -23.49 29.56
N VAL A 50 13.00 -22.67 29.30
CA VAL A 50 14.11 -22.48 30.22
C VAL A 50 14.02 -21.09 30.84
N PRO A 51 13.32 -20.95 31.99
CA PRO A 51 13.11 -19.63 32.60
C PRO A 51 14.38 -19.01 33.20
N GLU A 52 15.37 -19.80 33.55
CA GLU A 52 16.58 -19.33 34.29
C GLU A 52 17.67 -18.73 33.38
N ILE A 53 17.74 -19.10 32.10
CA ILE A 53 18.76 -18.58 31.16
C ILE A 53 18.42 -17.17 30.67
N VAL A 54 17.14 -16.78 30.71
CA VAL A 54 16.65 -15.50 30.17
C VAL A 54 17.20 -14.30 30.97
N PHE A 55 17.44 -14.47 32.26
CA PHE A 55 17.94 -13.43 33.17
C PHE A 55 19.46 -13.52 33.46
N ALA A 56 20.19 -14.37 32.74
CA ALA A 56 21.63 -14.42 32.86
C ALA A 56 22.25 -13.13 32.32
N GLN A 57 23.16 -12.53 33.09
CA GLN A 57 23.99 -11.44 32.58
C GLN A 57 24.74 -11.94 31.34
N ALA A 58 24.65 -11.17 30.26
CA ALA A 58 25.29 -11.53 29.02
C ALA A 58 25.75 -10.26 28.29
N ARG A 59 26.93 -10.34 27.72
CA ARG A 59 27.54 -9.27 26.95
C ARG A 59 27.92 -9.77 25.57
N VAL A 60 27.74 -8.97 24.54
CA VAL A 60 28.21 -9.30 23.20
C VAL A 60 29.68 -8.86 23.09
N ASP A 61 30.61 -9.81 22.98
CA ASP A 61 32.04 -9.54 22.78
C ASP A 61 32.35 -9.32 21.28
N ARG A 62 31.73 -10.13 20.41
CA ARG A 62 32.01 -10.11 18.97
C ARG A 62 30.73 -10.27 18.17
N VAL A 63 30.72 -9.60 17.00
CA VAL A 63 29.67 -9.78 16.00
C VAL A 63 30.33 -10.10 14.66
N HIS A 64 29.98 -11.25 14.09
CA HIS A 64 30.42 -11.67 12.75
C HIS A 64 29.28 -11.57 11.77
N VAL A 65 29.58 -11.14 10.54
CA VAL A 65 28.61 -11.13 9.44
C VAL A 65 29.25 -11.83 8.25
N ASP A 66 28.83 -13.07 8.02
CA ASP A 66 29.36 -13.92 6.98
C ASP A 66 28.49 -13.91 5.74
N GLY A 67 29.11 -13.98 4.54
CA GLY A 67 28.41 -14.05 3.26
C GLY A 67 28.26 -12.71 2.54
N LEU A 68 28.92 -11.67 3.03
CA LEU A 68 29.00 -10.38 2.35
C LEU A 68 29.92 -10.43 1.12
N ASN A 69 29.45 -9.96 -0.03
CA ASN A 69 30.24 -9.86 -1.25
C ASN A 69 30.27 -8.44 -1.81
N ARG A 70 29.13 -7.74 -1.83
CA ARG A 70 28.97 -6.41 -2.44
C ARG A 70 28.63 -5.35 -1.39
N THR A 71 28.02 -5.79 -0.31
CA THR A 71 27.60 -4.88 0.75
C THR A 71 28.81 -4.34 1.48
N LYS A 72 28.84 -3.02 1.68
CA LYS A 72 29.97 -2.35 2.33
C LYS A 72 29.88 -2.50 3.85
N ASP A 73 31.03 -2.67 4.47
CA ASP A 73 31.17 -2.89 5.92
C ASP A 73 30.65 -1.70 6.76
N ASP A 74 30.71 -0.48 6.23
CA ASP A 74 30.30 0.73 6.95
C ASP A 74 28.83 0.71 7.35
N ILE A 75 27.92 0.27 6.45
CA ILE A 75 26.51 0.17 6.76
C ILE A 75 26.20 -0.99 7.69
N ILE A 76 26.91 -2.10 7.54
CA ILE A 76 26.75 -3.26 8.43
C ILE A 76 27.18 -2.89 9.85
N ARG A 77 28.35 -2.27 10.02
CA ARG A 77 28.84 -1.83 11.33
C ARG A 77 27.85 -0.91 12.03
N SER A 78 27.31 0.09 11.33
CA SER A 78 26.32 1.00 11.89
C SER A 78 25.01 0.31 12.27
N THR A 79 24.67 -0.82 11.63
CA THR A 79 23.46 -1.58 11.91
C THR A 79 23.62 -2.53 13.10
N VAL A 80 24.80 -3.13 13.27
CA VAL A 80 25.06 -4.10 14.34
C VAL A 80 25.56 -3.46 15.65
N ASP A 81 25.95 -2.19 15.64
CA ASP A 81 26.51 -1.47 16.79
C ASP A 81 25.60 -1.52 18.04
N GLU A 82 24.30 -1.55 17.85
CA GLU A 82 23.31 -1.65 18.92
C GLU A 82 23.44 -2.94 19.76
N LEU A 83 23.99 -4.03 19.20
CA LEU A 83 24.20 -5.30 19.91
C LEU A 83 25.22 -5.21 21.05
N PHE A 84 26.25 -4.36 20.92
CA PHE A 84 27.26 -4.19 21.95
C PHE A 84 26.77 -3.51 23.24
N HIS A 85 25.54 -2.96 23.20
CA HIS A 85 24.90 -2.32 24.34
C HIS A 85 23.95 -3.25 25.10
N ALA A 86 23.94 -4.55 24.78
CA ALA A 86 23.09 -5.53 25.44
C ALA A 86 23.68 -5.85 26.86
N THR A 87 22.78 -6.02 27.85
CA THR A 87 23.12 -6.29 29.25
C THR A 87 22.74 -7.70 29.71
N ASP A 88 21.68 -8.25 29.12
CA ASP A 88 21.13 -9.56 29.47
C ASP A 88 20.96 -10.42 28.20
N PHE A 89 20.83 -11.72 28.38
CA PHE A 89 20.66 -12.65 27.27
C PHE A 89 19.34 -12.39 26.47
N GLU A 90 18.28 -12.00 27.17
CA GLU A 90 17.02 -11.61 26.52
C GLU A 90 17.21 -10.35 25.65
N ASP A 91 17.92 -9.35 26.16
CA ASP A 91 18.25 -8.13 25.43
C ASP A 91 19.11 -8.41 24.18
N VAL A 92 20.07 -9.38 24.29
CA VAL A 92 20.85 -9.85 23.14
C VAL A 92 19.93 -10.42 22.05
N ILE A 93 18.96 -11.27 22.41
CA ILE A 93 18.01 -11.87 21.45
C ILE A 93 17.14 -10.79 20.80
N LEU A 94 16.59 -9.87 21.59
CA LEU A 94 15.74 -8.78 21.09
C LEU A 94 16.50 -7.86 20.13
N ARG A 95 17.73 -7.47 20.49
CA ARG A 95 18.59 -6.64 19.64
C ARG A 95 19.05 -7.39 18.39
N ALA A 96 19.37 -8.68 18.49
CA ALA A 96 19.71 -9.50 17.33
C ALA A 96 18.54 -9.60 16.34
N HIS A 97 17.32 -9.74 16.85
CA HIS A 97 16.10 -9.67 16.04
C HIS A 97 15.92 -8.29 15.37
N LYS A 98 16.16 -7.19 16.11
CA LYS A 98 16.08 -5.84 15.58
C LYS A 98 17.12 -5.60 14.47
N VAL A 99 18.36 -6.06 14.67
CA VAL A 99 19.41 -6.01 13.63
C VAL A 99 19.02 -6.86 12.42
N ARG A 100 18.52 -8.08 12.63
CA ARG A 100 18.01 -8.90 11.52
C ARG A 100 16.93 -8.18 10.70
N ARG A 101 15.94 -7.57 11.37
CA ARG A 101 14.91 -6.76 10.70
C ARG A 101 15.50 -5.57 9.93
N ALA A 102 16.50 -4.90 10.50
CA ALA A 102 17.17 -3.79 9.85
C ALA A 102 17.96 -4.24 8.60
N LEU A 103 18.60 -5.40 8.64
CA LEU A 103 19.27 -6.01 7.48
C LEU A 103 18.26 -6.42 6.42
N ASP A 104 17.13 -7.02 6.81
CA ASP A 104 16.05 -7.41 5.91
C ASP A 104 15.42 -6.19 5.23
N ALA A 105 15.19 -5.12 5.98
CA ALA A 105 14.66 -3.85 5.45
C ALA A 105 15.56 -3.19 4.38
N MET A 106 16.84 -3.54 4.31
CA MET A 106 17.71 -3.12 3.21
C MET A 106 17.29 -3.75 1.88
N GLY A 107 16.59 -4.92 1.90
CA GLY A 107 16.11 -5.62 0.72
C GLY A 107 17.22 -6.07 -0.23
N CYS A 108 18.41 -6.35 0.29
CA CYS A 108 19.58 -6.83 -0.47
C CYS A 108 19.97 -8.27 -0.12
N PHE A 109 19.35 -8.85 0.90
CA PHE A 109 19.60 -10.21 1.34
C PHE A 109 18.41 -11.12 1.03
N ARG A 110 18.69 -12.36 0.65
CA ARG A 110 17.70 -13.40 0.43
C ARG A 110 17.35 -14.16 1.70
N ASP A 111 18.39 -14.49 2.47
CA ASP A 111 18.29 -15.24 3.72
C ASP A 111 19.20 -14.59 4.76
N ILE A 112 18.73 -14.53 6.01
CA ILE A 112 19.46 -14.01 7.15
C ILE A 112 19.31 -15.00 8.32
N GLY A 113 20.35 -15.81 8.55
CA GLY A 113 20.47 -16.68 9.72
C GLY A 113 21.11 -15.91 10.87
N VAL A 114 20.68 -16.16 12.10
CA VAL A 114 21.29 -15.60 13.33
C VAL A 114 21.68 -16.76 14.23
N PHE A 115 22.95 -16.77 14.63
CA PHE A 115 23.54 -17.75 15.54
C PHE A 115 24.11 -16.99 16.71
N ILE A 116 23.85 -17.47 17.94
CA ILE A 116 24.37 -16.93 19.17
C ILE A 116 25.14 -18.08 19.85
N ASP A 117 26.43 -17.88 20.10
CA ASP A 117 27.29 -18.83 20.73
C ASP A 117 28.08 -18.18 21.88
N VAL A 118 28.69 -18.96 22.73
CA VAL A 118 29.57 -18.47 23.80
C VAL A 118 30.87 -17.99 23.18
N SER A 119 31.33 -16.80 23.60
CA SER A 119 32.59 -16.24 23.12
C SER A 119 33.75 -17.16 23.47
N SER A 120 34.62 -17.45 22.50
CA SER A 120 35.80 -18.29 22.65
C SER A 120 37.04 -17.55 22.15
N GLY A 121 38.16 -17.72 22.86
CA GLY A 121 39.45 -17.13 22.49
C GLY A 121 40.11 -16.31 23.61
N PRO A 122 41.26 -15.65 23.32
CA PRO A 122 42.06 -14.97 24.34
C PRO A 122 41.37 -13.71 24.93
N ASP A 123 40.42 -13.12 24.21
CA ASP A 123 39.69 -11.92 24.62
C ASP A 123 38.25 -12.23 25.09
N ALA A 124 37.89 -13.52 25.27
CA ALA A 124 36.57 -13.92 25.71
C ALA A 124 36.32 -13.56 27.17
N THR A 125 35.17 -12.90 27.43
CA THR A 125 34.73 -12.64 28.80
C THR A 125 33.94 -13.84 29.36
N PRO A 126 33.86 -14.06 30.70
CA PRO A 126 33.10 -15.20 31.25
C PRO A 126 31.64 -15.26 30.87
N GLU A 127 31.01 -14.12 30.60
CA GLU A 127 29.63 -13.96 30.22
C GLU A 127 29.50 -13.46 28.75
N GLY A 128 30.59 -13.60 27.99
CA GLY A 128 30.70 -13.12 26.61
C GLY A 128 29.97 -14.00 25.61
N LEU A 129 29.24 -13.38 24.73
CA LEU A 129 28.57 -14.01 23.61
C LEU A 129 29.13 -13.52 22.28
N GLU A 130 29.11 -14.41 21.31
CA GLU A 130 29.45 -14.14 19.93
C GLU A 130 28.20 -14.30 19.05
N VAL A 131 27.84 -13.24 18.33
CA VAL A 131 26.66 -13.25 17.46
C VAL A 131 27.10 -13.28 16.01
N THR A 132 26.71 -14.33 15.29
CA THR A 132 27.06 -14.51 13.88
C THR A 132 25.79 -14.36 13.03
N PHE A 133 25.81 -13.39 12.11
CA PHE A 133 24.80 -13.24 11.07
C PHE A 133 25.30 -13.91 9.79
N GLN A 134 24.63 -14.97 9.38
CA GLN A 134 24.93 -15.62 8.12
C GLN A 134 23.95 -15.08 7.06
N VAL A 135 24.46 -14.27 6.13
CA VAL A 135 23.64 -13.60 5.13
C VAL A 135 23.92 -14.15 3.73
N ARG A 136 22.88 -14.15 2.91
CA ARG A 136 23.00 -14.50 1.50
C ARG A 136 22.50 -13.34 0.66
N GLU A 137 23.37 -12.69 -0.09
CA GLU A 137 23.01 -11.58 -0.94
C GLU A 137 22.14 -12.03 -2.14
N LEU A 138 21.17 -11.19 -2.51
CA LEU A 138 20.38 -11.36 -3.74
C LEU A 138 21.27 -11.28 -4.98
N SER A 139 20.81 -11.84 -6.08
CA SER A 139 21.46 -11.71 -7.38
C SER A 139 21.58 -10.23 -7.79
N ARG A 140 22.60 -9.90 -8.62
CA ARG A 140 22.80 -8.51 -9.09
C ARG A 140 21.62 -7.98 -9.89
N ILE A 141 20.98 -8.86 -10.63
CA ILE A 141 19.83 -8.54 -11.47
C ILE A 141 18.77 -9.59 -11.16
N VAL A 142 17.57 -9.12 -10.84
CA VAL A 142 16.39 -9.94 -10.63
C VAL A 142 15.34 -9.46 -11.62
N GLY A 143 14.92 -10.31 -12.53
CA GLY A 143 13.83 -10.06 -13.48
C GLY A 143 12.56 -10.73 -13.00
N GLY A 144 11.41 -10.10 -13.27
CA GLY A 144 10.10 -10.64 -12.94
C GLY A 144 9.05 -10.26 -13.98
N ILE A 145 8.03 -11.08 -14.07
CA ILE A 145 6.82 -10.83 -14.87
C ILE A 145 5.64 -10.91 -13.92
N ASN A 146 4.91 -9.82 -13.81
CA ASN A 146 3.75 -9.70 -12.93
C ASN A 146 2.51 -9.30 -13.74
N THR A 147 1.33 -9.60 -13.19
CA THR A 147 0.07 -9.11 -13.73
C THR A 147 -0.58 -8.22 -12.70
N THR A 148 -0.91 -6.99 -13.09
CA THR A 148 -1.63 -6.05 -12.24
C THR A 148 -3.03 -5.81 -12.79
N VAL A 149 -4.00 -5.65 -11.91
CA VAL A 149 -5.37 -5.32 -12.28
C VAL A 149 -5.72 -3.98 -11.65
N SER A 150 -6.03 -3.00 -12.50
CA SER A 150 -6.53 -1.69 -12.07
C SER A 150 -8.04 -1.57 -12.33
N GLU A 151 -8.65 -0.49 -11.87
CA GLU A 151 -10.08 -0.22 -12.11
C GLU A 151 -10.48 -0.19 -13.58
N ASN A 152 -9.56 0.15 -14.46
CA ASN A 152 -9.84 0.37 -15.89
C ASN A 152 -9.42 -0.82 -16.76
N GLU A 153 -8.35 -1.54 -16.37
CA GLU A 153 -7.78 -2.60 -17.20
C GLU A 153 -6.81 -3.52 -16.44
N GLY A 154 -6.57 -4.69 -17.03
CA GLY A 154 -5.48 -5.58 -16.60
C GLY A 154 -4.21 -5.26 -17.36
N ASN A 155 -3.08 -5.22 -16.65
CA ASN A 155 -1.77 -4.91 -17.20
C ASN A 155 -0.80 -6.07 -16.98
N LEU A 156 0.03 -6.35 -17.98
CA LEU A 156 1.20 -7.19 -17.86
C LEU A 156 2.40 -6.30 -17.54
N VAL A 157 3.10 -6.57 -16.45
CA VAL A 157 4.26 -5.81 -15.99
C VAL A 157 5.52 -6.64 -16.12
N LEU A 158 6.48 -6.09 -16.83
CA LEU A 158 7.85 -6.63 -16.94
C LEU A 158 8.75 -5.78 -16.07
N GLY A 159 9.37 -6.37 -15.05
CA GLY A 159 10.22 -5.66 -14.10
C GLY A 159 11.63 -6.21 -14.06
N VAL A 160 12.59 -5.31 -13.89
CA VAL A 160 14.00 -5.64 -13.60
C VAL A 160 14.40 -4.86 -12.37
N LYS A 161 14.85 -5.57 -11.35
CA LYS A 161 15.35 -5.00 -10.08
C LYS A 161 16.86 -5.27 -9.97
N MET A 162 17.60 -4.28 -9.55
CA MET A 162 19.03 -4.37 -9.22
C MET A 162 19.23 -3.98 -7.76
N PRO A 163 19.18 -4.95 -6.84
CA PRO A 163 19.38 -4.68 -5.42
C PRO A 163 20.84 -4.40 -5.11
N ASN A 164 21.08 -3.47 -4.19
CA ASN A 164 22.40 -3.15 -3.65
C ASN A 164 23.44 -2.73 -4.70
N VAL A 165 23.07 -1.76 -5.54
CA VAL A 165 23.88 -1.33 -6.70
C VAL A 165 25.23 -0.76 -6.27
N LEU A 166 25.26 0.10 -5.24
CA LEU A 166 26.46 0.76 -4.70
C LEU A 166 27.00 0.12 -3.41
N GLY A 167 26.33 -0.93 -2.91
CA GLY A 167 26.77 -1.68 -1.73
C GLY A 167 26.22 -1.14 -0.41
N ARG A 168 25.26 -0.22 -0.40
CA ARG A 168 24.64 0.35 0.81
C ARG A 168 23.11 0.22 0.84
N GLY A 169 22.58 -0.85 0.25
CA GLY A 169 21.15 -1.12 0.19
C GLY A 169 20.38 -0.30 -0.86
N GLU A 170 21.08 0.39 -1.77
CA GLU A 170 20.41 1.10 -2.87
C GLU A 170 19.80 0.09 -3.84
N ARG A 171 18.57 0.37 -4.27
CA ARG A 171 17.84 -0.43 -5.26
C ARG A 171 17.55 0.42 -6.48
N LEU A 172 17.85 -0.13 -7.64
CA LEU A 172 17.42 0.42 -8.93
C LEU A 172 16.40 -0.54 -9.54
N GLN A 173 15.28 0.00 -9.96
CA GLN A 173 14.19 -0.78 -10.55
C GLN A 173 13.74 -0.12 -11.84
N ALA A 174 13.52 -0.91 -12.88
CA ALA A 174 12.93 -0.47 -14.13
C ALA A 174 11.73 -1.37 -14.43
N GLU A 175 10.60 -0.76 -14.77
CA GLU A 175 9.36 -1.46 -15.06
C GLU A 175 8.75 -0.95 -16.34
N TYR A 176 8.19 -1.88 -17.10
CA TYR A 176 7.40 -1.61 -18.28
C TYR A 176 6.10 -2.37 -18.17
N SER A 177 4.98 -1.67 -18.20
CA SER A 177 3.67 -2.29 -18.17
C SER A 177 2.90 -2.03 -19.47
N MET A 178 2.16 -3.05 -19.90
CA MET A 178 1.32 -3.01 -21.10
C MET A 178 -0.07 -3.49 -20.75
N GLY A 179 -1.05 -2.62 -20.97
CA GLY A 179 -2.46 -2.90 -20.72
C GLY A 179 -3.23 -3.28 -21.97
N TYR A 180 -4.38 -3.91 -21.77
CA TYR A 180 -5.27 -4.37 -22.84
C TYR A 180 -5.80 -3.22 -23.71
N ARG A 181 -5.99 -2.01 -23.15
CA ARG A 181 -6.51 -0.83 -23.85
C ARG A 181 -5.42 0.07 -24.40
N SER A 182 -4.30 -0.49 -24.86
CA SER A 182 -3.17 0.27 -25.40
C SER A 182 -2.53 1.23 -24.38
N SER A 183 -2.74 1.03 -23.10
CA SER A 183 -1.95 1.70 -22.08
C SER A 183 -0.54 1.14 -22.09
N SER A 184 0.43 2.01 -22.01
CA SER A 184 1.83 1.62 -21.89
C SER A 184 2.50 2.54 -20.88
N ASN A 185 3.02 1.95 -19.81
CA ASN A 185 3.66 2.71 -18.76
C ASN A 185 5.12 2.24 -18.65
N PHE A 186 5.99 3.19 -18.44
CA PHE A 186 7.41 2.94 -18.21
C PHE A 186 7.83 3.71 -16.96
N SER A 187 8.61 3.07 -16.11
CA SER A 187 9.16 3.72 -14.94
C SER A 187 10.56 3.24 -14.60
N VAL A 188 11.38 4.14 -14.09
CA VAL A 188 12.69 3.83 -13.51
C VAL A 188 12.75 4.48 -12.15
N ALA A 189 13.01 3.69 -11.12
CA ALA A 189 13.09 4.15 -9.75
C ALA A 189 14.44 3.81 -9.11
N ALA A 190 14.97 4.73 -8.33
CA ALA A 190 16.09 4.53 -7.44
C ALA A 190 15.62 4.74 -6.00
N THR A 191 15.86 3.76 -5.14
CA THR A 191 15.43 3.78 -3.74
C THR A 191 16.61 3.57 -2.81
N LYS A 192 16.66 4.33 -1.72
CA LYS A 192 17.66 4.19 -0.67
C LYS A 192 17.04 4.16 0.71
N PRO A 193 17.06 3.01 1.41
CA PRO A 193 16.65 2.90 2.81
C PRO A 193 17.76 3.38 3.75
N PHE A 194 17.37 3.89 4.93
CA PHE A 194 18.27 4.28 6.02
C PHE A 194 17.86 3.58 7.32
N PRO A 195 18.11 2.27 7.45
CA PRO A 195 17.60 1.45 8.54
C PRO A 195 18.17 1.82 9.92
N HIS A 196 19.35 2.46 9.98
CA HIS A 196 20.03 2.89 11.21
C HIS A 196 19.58 4.27 11.73
N LYS A 197 18.73 5.00 10.96
CA LYS A 197 18.23 6.29 11.38
C LYS A 197 16.95 6.14 12.21
N PRO A 198 16.71 7.03 13.21
CA PRO A 198 15.39 7.13 13.81
C PRO A 198 14.35 7.37 12.73
N LEU A 199 13.15 6.82 12.86
CA LEU A 199 12.08 6.87 11.87
C LEU A 199 12.31 5.99 10.61
N VAL A 200 13.44 5.32 10.47
CA VAL A 200 13.77 4.41 9.35
C VAL A 200 13.36 5.00 7.99
N PRO A 201 13.88 6.18 7.58
CA PRO A 201 13.44 6.84 6.38
C PRO A 201 13.90 6.08 5.12
N VAL A 202 13.03 6.06 4.12
CA VAL A 202 13.33 5.55 2.78
C VAL A 202 13.14 6.69 1.79
N ILE A 203 14.18 6.98 1.02
CA ILE A 203 14.14 8.01 -0.01
C ILE A 203 14.08 7.32 -1.37
N SER A 204 13.15 7.72 -2.21
CA SER A 204 13.06 7.23 -3.57
C SER A 204 12.91 8.36 -4.58
N THR A 205 13.44 8.11 -5.76
CA THR A 205 13.34 8.99 -6.92
C THR A 205 12.89 8.14 -8.09
N SER A 206 11.90 8.60 -8.82
CA SER A 206 11.41 7.88 -9.98
C SER A 206 11.14 8.80 -11.17
N LEU A 207 11.53 8.33 -12.34
CA LEU A 207 11.13 8.88 -13.63
C LEU A 207 10.10 7.97 -14.25
N TYR A 208 9.00 8.53 -14.71
CA TYR A 208 7.91 7.73 -15.25
C TYR A 208 7.25 8.37 -16.46
N GLN A 209 6.66 7.52 -17.28
CA GLN A 209 5.70 7.87 -18.31
C GLN A 209 4.50 6.95 -18.17
N GLN A 210 3.30 7.52 -18.04
CA GLN A 210 2.04 6.78 -17.92
C GLN A 210 1.06 7.23 -18.98
N ASN A 211 0.34 6.26 -19.51
CA ASN A 211 -0.67 6.48 -20.53
C ASN A 211 -1.95 5.75 -20.11
N HIS A 212 -3.00 6.51 -19.80
CA HIS A 212 -4.28 5.98 -19.33
C HIS A 212 -5.44 6.52 -20.16
N GLU A 213 -6.38 5.65 -20.50
CA GLU A 213 -7.62 6.02 -21.18
C GLU A 213 -8.79 6.01 -20.21
N TYR A 214 -9.60 7.05 -20.27
CA TYR A 214 -10.83 7.21 -19.46
C TYR A 214 -12.06 7.33 -20.36
N PRO A 215 -12.61 6.22 -20.87
CA PRO A 215 -13.72 6.22 -21.82
C PRO A 215 -14.97 6.90 -21.28
N TRP A 216 -15.26 6.75 -19.98
CA TRP A 216 -16.42 7.35 -19.31
C TRP A 216 -16.35 8.88 -19.23
N SER A 217 -15.18 9.45 -19.35
CA SER A 217 -14.93 10.89 -19.35
C SER A 217 -14.45 11.40 -20.72
N GLY A 218 -14.25 10.51 -21.71
CA GLY A 218 -13.93 10.83 -23.09
C GLY A 218 -12.52 11.35 -23.35
N TYR A 219 -11.55 11.15 -22.44
CA TYR A 219 -10.18 11.61 -22.59
C TYR A 219 -9.15 10.52 -22.30
N LYS A 220 -7.94 10.79 -22.79
CA LYS A 220 -6.73 10.02 -22.53
C LYS A 220 -5.69 10.93 -21.91
N LEU A 221 -4.96 10.44 -20.95
CA LEU A 221 -3.87 11.13 -20.27
C LEU A 221 -2.53 10.50 -20.63
N LEU A 222 -1.56 11.34 -20.97
CA LEU A 222 -0.16 10.98 -21.05
C LEU A 222 0.62 11.82 -20.04
N ASP A 223 0.96 11.21 -18.91
CA ASP A 223 1.73 11.85 -17.84
C ASP A 223 3.19 11.44 -17.94
N ARG A 224 4.10 12.41 -17.89
CA ARG A 224 5.55 12.24 -17.84
C ARG A 224 6.07 13.04 -16.68
N GLY A 225 6.75 12.41 -15.75
CA GLY A 225 7.13 13.10 -14.53
C GLY A 225 8.35 12.54 -13.83
N LEU A 226 8.80 13.35 -12.87
CA LEU A 226 9.78 13.01 -11.85
C LEU A 226 9.06 13.05 -10.51
N LEU A 227 9.15 11.97 -9.75
CA LEU A 227 8.65 11.87 -8.38
C LEU A 227 9.84 11.72 -7.42
N LEU A 228 9.88 12.54 -6.40
CA LEU A 228 10.75 12.41 -5.23
C LEU A 228 9.86 12.04 -4.05
N ASP A 229 10.16 10.96 -3.34
CA ASP A 229 9.38 10.48 -2.21
C ASP A 229 10.27 10.23 -1.01
N VAL A 230 9.80 10.63 0.15
CA VAL A 230 10.40 10.36 1.45
C VAL A 230 9.36 9.68 2.33
N ALA A 231 9.51 8.37 2.53
CA ALA A 231 8.66 7.59 3.40
C ALA A 231 9.33 7.38 4.75
N PHE A 232 8.60 7.53 5.85
CA PHE A 232 9.10 7.24 7.20
C PHE A 232 7.96 6.84 8.14
N LYS A 233 8.32 6.13 9.23
CA LYS A 233 7.36 5.68 10.25
C LYS A 233 7.60 6.45 11.53
N THR A 234 6.56 7.06 12.11
CA THR A 234 6.62 7.70 13.44
C THR A 234 6.23 6.75 14.56
N SER A 235 5.43 5.74 14.22
CA SER A 235 5.08 4.63 15.10
C SER A 235 4.92 3.34 14.28
N PRO A 236 4.83 2.17 14.89
CA PRO A 236 4.56 0.92 14.16
C PRO A 236 3.31 1.00 13.28
N ALA A 237 2.27 1.69 13.75
CA ALA A 237 1.00 1.84 13.04
C ALA A 237 0.91 3.10 12.16
N THR A 238 1.86 4.05 12.27
CA THR A 238 1.75 5.35 11.59
C THR A 238 2.88 5.53 10.59
N ARG A 239 2.51 5.68 9.33
CA ARG A 239 3.42 5.91 8.21
C ARG A 239 3.14 7.27 7.57
N HIS A 240 4.19 7.97 7.21
CA HIS A 240 4.16 9.23 6.49
C HIS A 240 4.89 9.08 5.16
N ASN A 241 4.31 9.63 4.10
CA ASN A 241 4.96 9.81 2.81
C ASN A 241 4.89 11.28 2.43
N VAL A 242 6.02 11.90 2.19
CA VAL A 242 6.12 13.27 1.66
C VAL A 242 6.67 13.16 0.25
N GLN A 243 5.89 13.60 -0.72
CA GLN A 243 6.18 13.45 -2.14
C GLN A 243 6.23 14.80 -2.82
N TRP A 244 7.23 15.02 -3.65
CA TRP A 244 7.23 16.09 -4.62
C TRP A 244 7.19 15.50 -6.02
N GLU A 245 6.28 15.97 -6.83
CA GLU A 245 6.05 15.48 -8.19
C GLU A 245 6.05 16.65 -9.16
N GLY A 246 6.97 16.60 -10.12
CA GLY A 246 6.97 17.50 -11.26
C GLY A 246 6.57 16.73 -12.52
N LEU A 247 5.45 17.10 -13.13
CA LEU A 247 4.93 16.37 -14.28
C LEU A 247 4.47 17.28 -15.42
N VAL A 248 4.57 16.75 -16.63
CA VAL A 248 3.93 17.28 -17.83
C VAL A 248 2.82 16.29 -18.21
N ARG A 249 1.59 16.76 -18.10
CA ARG A 249 0.37 16.05 -18.48
C ARG A 249 -0.08 16.50 -19.85
N ASP A 250 -0.31 15.56 -20.74
CA ASP A 250 -0.91 15.82 -22.05
C ASP A 250 -2.28 15.13 -22.09
N THR A 251 -3.32 15.96 -22.09
CA THR A 251 -4.72 15.50 -22.16
C THR A 251 -5.17 15.52 -23.59
N SER A 252 -5.56 14.37 -24.11
CA SER A 252 -6.09 14.21 -25.46
C SER A 252 -7.50 13.63 -25.46
N VAL A 253 -8.32 14.02 -26.44
CA VAL A 253 -9.70 13.53 -26.56
C VAL A 253 -9.75 12.18 -27.27
N LEU A 254 -10.63 11.28 -26.82
CA LEU A 254 -10.81 9.96 -27.43
C LEU A 254 -11.66 10.01 -28.71
N SER A 255 -12.58 10.95 -28.84
CA SER A 255 -13.50 11.05 -29.98
C SER A 255 -13.74 12.50 -30.35
N LYS A 256 -14.10 12.73 -31.62
CA LYS A 256 -14.58 14.03 -32.11
C LYS A 256 -15.93 14.43 -31.50
N THR A 257 -16.68 13.47 -30.99
CA THR A 257 -17.99 13.67 -30.32
C THR A 257 -17.86 13.95 -28.82
N THR A 258 -16.64 14.00 -28.30
CA THR A 258 -16.35 14.35 -26.88
C THR A 258 -16.88 15.74 -26.57
N SER A 259 -17.45 15.95 -25.38
CA SER A 259 -18.04 17.21 -24.94
C SER A 259 -17.06 18.38 -25.09
N PHE A 260 -17.63 19.59 -25.35
CA PHE A 260 -16.80 20.78 -25.57
C PHE A 260 -15.86 21.05 -24.38
N LYS A 261 -16.35 20.91 -23.15
CA LYS A 261 -15.58 21.18 -21.96
C LYS A 261 -14.36 20.26 -21.80
N VAL A 262 -14.46 18.99 -22.20
CA VAL A 262 -13.32 18.06 -22.23
C VAL A 262 -12.34 18.43 -23.34
N ARG A 263 -12.82 18.90 -24.49
CA ARG A 263 -11.97 19.39 -25.58
C ARG A 263 -11.24 20.69 -25.21
N GLU A 264 -11.89 21.57 -24.45
CA GLU A 264 -11.32 22.82 -23.95
C GLU A 264 -10.17 22.54 -22.98
N SER A 265 -10.29 21.50 -22.13
CA SER A 265 -9.23 21.06 -21.20
C SER A 265 -8.15 20.16 -21.86
N SER A 266 -8.16 20.01 -23.18
CA SER A 266 -7.14 19.21 -23.87
C SER A 266 -5.88 20.02 -24.14
N GLY A 267 -4.73 19.34 -24.08
CA GLY A 267 -3.41 19.91 -24.35
C GLY A 267 -2.41 19.62 -23.25
N PRO A 268 -1.16 20.06 -23.44
CA PRO A 268 -0.10 19.86 -22.47
C PRO A 268 -0.21 20.85 -21.31
N GLN A 269 -0.14 20.35 -20.09
CA GLN A 269 -0.16 21.13 -18.86
C GLN A 269 1.00 20.71 -17.96
N MET A 270 1.75 21.66 -17.42
CA MET A 270 2.82 21.43 -16.46
C MET A 270 2.30 21.62 -15.04
N LYS A 271 2.61 20.68 -14.16
CA LYS A 271 2.23 20.71 -12.75
C LYS A 271 3.44 20.41 -11.86
N SER A 272 3.48 21.10 -10.74
CA SER A 272 4.39 20.81 -9.63
C SER A 272 3.57 20.64 -8.37
N ILE A 273 3.62 19.46 -7.78
CA ILE A 273 2.73 18.99 -6.72
C ILE A 273 3.58 18.59 -5.52
N LEU A 274 3.21 19.08 -4.34
CA LEU A 274 3.69 18.58 -3.06
C LEU A 274 2.55 17.81 -2.39
N ARG A 275 2.78 16.52 -2.10
CA ARG A 275 1.78 15.65 -1.49
C ARG A 275 2.28 15.12 -0.15
N HIS A 276 1.45 15.15 0.87
CA HIS A 276 1.69 14.51 2.15
C HIS A 276 0.60 13.50 2.43
N ILE A 277 0.99 12.25 2.62
CA ILE A 277 0.11 11.14 2.93
C ILE A 277 0.45 10.66 4.35
N VAL A 278 -0.56 10.59 5.20
CA VAL A 278 -0.48 10.01 6.54
C VAL A 278 -1.39 8.81 6.58
N CYS A 279 -0.84 7.66 6.90
CA CYS A 279 -1.60 6.42 7.03
C CYS A 279 -1.43 5.87 8.45
N VAL A 280 -2.55 5.61 9.12
CA VAL A 280 -2.60 4.99 10.46
C VAL A 280 -3.37 3.69 10.31
N ASP A 281 -2.70 2.56 10.50
CA ASP A 281 -3.29 1.23 10.38
C ASP A 281 -3.15 0.45 11.68
N HIS A 282 -4.30 0.12 12.27
CA HIS A 282 -4.43 -0.70 13.48
C HIS A 282 -5.25 -1.96 13.18
N ARG A 283 -5.42 -2.32 11.90
CA ARG A 283 -6.14 -3.53 11.53
C ARG A 283 -5.29 -4.75 11.83
N ASP A 284 -5.94 -5.83 12.19
CA ASP A 284 -5.33 -7.14 12.36
C ASP A 284 -4.88 -7.76 11.03
N GLU A 285 -5.60 -7.45 9.95
CA GLU A 285 -5.30 -7.93 8.61
C GLU A 285 -5.74 -6.89 7.55
N PRO A 286 -4.96 -6.68 6.47
CA PRO A 286 -5.31 -5.67 5.45
C PRO A 286 -6.55 -6.03 4.62
N ILE A 287 -6.72 -7.30 4.21
CA ILE A 287 -7.72 -7.70 3.21
C ILE A 287 -9.07 -8.09 3.80
N PHE A 288 -9.10 -8.93 4.84
CA PHE A 288 -10.30 -9.30 5.57
C PHE A 288 -10.14 -8.97 7.05
N PRO A 289 -10.03 -7.68 7.40
CA PRO A 289 -9.88 -7.30 8.79
C PRO A 289 -11.07 -7.75 9.62
N THR A 290 -10.79 -8.29 10.81
CA THR A 290 -11.83 -8.68 11.76
C THR A 290 -12.05 -7.61 12.81
N ARG A 291 -11.02 -6.82 13.11
CA ARG A 291 -11.05 -5.73 14.09
C ARG A 291 -10.01 -4.66 13.75
N GLY A 292 -10.19 -3.51 14.38
CA GLY A 292 -9.27 -2.39 14.23
C GLY A 292 -9.75 -1.35 13.23
N SER A 293 -8.95 -0.31 13.05
CA SER A 293 -9.25 0.83 12.20
C SER A 293 -8.08 1.18 11.29
N TRP A 294 -8.42 1.74 10.16
CA TRP A 294 -7.47 2.30 9.21
C TRP A 294 -7.92 3.69 8.81
N VAL A 295 -6.99 4.64 8.80
CA VAL A 295 -7.25 6.02 8.40
C VAL A 295 -6.12 6.49 7.50
N GLN A 296 -6.46 7.03 6.35
CA GLN A 296 -5.51 7.68 5.45
C GLN A 296 -5.96 9.11 5.19
N PHE A 297 -5.06 10.05 5.44
CA PHE A 297 -5.23 11.45 5.12
C PHE A 297 -4.21 11.85 4.06
N THR A 298 -4.68 12.42 2.97
CA THR A 298 -3.85 12.90 1.86
C THR A 298 -4.09 14.39 1.65
N SER A 299 -3.04 15.19 1.67
CA SER A 299 -3.07 16.61 1.33
C SER A 299 -2.12 16.86 0.17
N GLU A 300 -2.63 17.45 -0.90
CA GLU A 300 -1.91 17.75 -2.12
C GLU A 300 -1.97 19.24 -2.42
N LEU A 301 -0.81 19.87 -2.53
CA LEU A 301 -0.65 21.28 -2.90
C LEU A 301 0.00 21.34 -4.28
N ALA A 302 -0.75 21.76 -5.28
CA ALA A 302 -0.24 22.12 -6.60
C ALA A 302 0.03 23.63 -6.65
N GLY A 303 1.07 24.07 -7.39
CA GLY A 303 1.37 25.49 -7.56
C GLY A 303 2.80 25.89 -7.23
N LEU A 304 3.69 24.95 -6.96
CA LEU A 304 5.12 25.21 -6.78
C LEU A 304 5.86 25.42 -8.13
N GLY A 305 5.12 25.71 -9.18
CA GLY A 305 5.56 25.89 -10.55
C GLY A 305 4.56 25.23 -11.51
N GLY A 306 4.51 25.70 -12.78
CA GLY A 306 3.56 25.22 -13.78
C GLY A 306 2.30 26.09 -13.90
N GLY A 307 1.29 25.58 -14.60
CA GLY A 307 0.05 26.28 -14.93
C GLY A 307 -1.14 25.97 -14.01
N VAL A 308 -0.94 25.30 -12.88
CA VAL A 308 -2.01 24.87 -11.97
C VAL A 308 -1.68 25.25 -10.54
N ALA A 309 -2.66 25.83 -9.84
CA ALA A 309 -2.59 26.02 -8.39
C ALA A 309 -3.88 25.55 -7.73
N SER A 310 -3.77 24.57 -6.84
CA SER A 310 -4.91 23.99 -6.13
C SER A 310 -4.47 23.33 -4.83
N LEU A 311 -5.42 23.21 -3.90
CA LEU A 311 -5.29 22.40 -2.68
C LEU A 311 -6.34 21.27 -2.73
N LYS A 312 -5.86 20.05 -2.80
CA LYS A 312 -6.69 18.85 -2.80
C LYS A 312 -6.48 18.10 -1.49
N THR A 313 -7.55 17.80 -0.79
CA THR A 313 -7.50 17.09 0.50
C THR A 313 -8.47 15.92 0.47
N GLU A 314 -7.99 14.76 0.87
CA GLU A 314 -8.78 13.52 0.95
C GLU A 314 -8.59 12.85 2.31
N LEU A 315 -9.67 12.30 2.84
CA LEU A 315 -9.70 11.48 4.02
C LEU A 315 -10.41 10.17 3.71
N HIS A 316 -9.76 9.07 3.95
CA HIS A 316 -10.36 7.74 3.91
C HIS A 316 -10.28 7.13 5.30
N ALA A 317 -11.34 6.47 5.73
CA ALA A 317 -11.41 5.82 7.03
C ALA A 317 -12.15 4.49 6.92
N GLN A 318 -11.70 3.51 7.69
CA GLN A 318 -12.31 2.20 7.83
C GLN A 318 -12.29 1.78 9.29
N ALA A 319 -13.39 1.23 9.78
CA ALA A 319 -13.47 0.65 11.12
C ALA A 319 -14.11 -0.73 11.04
N ASN A 320 -13.55 -1.70 11.76
CA ASN A 320 -13.98 -3.08 11.73
C ASN A 320 -14.25 -3.57 13.14
N ALA A 321 -15.36 -4.27 13.31
CA ALA A 321 -15.76 -4.87 14.58
C ALA A 321 -16.39 -6.25 14.35
N THR A 322 -15.94 -7.25 15.10
CA THR A 322 -16.57 -8.57 15.10
C THR A 322 -17.86 -8.49 15.94
N LEU A 323 -19.00 -8.78 15.33
CA LEU A 323 -20.32 -8.78 16.00
C LEU A 323 -20.62 -10.12 16.66
N LEU A 324 -20.38 -11.21 15.94
CA LEU A 324 -20.58 -12.60 16.34
C LEU A 324 -19.38 -13.39 15.85
N ASP A 325 -19.28 -14.65 16.29
CA ASP A 325 -18.21 -15.54 15.79
C ASP A 325 -18.17 -15.52 14.25
N ASP A 326 -17.05 -15.00 13.71
CA ASP A 326 -16.78 -14.90 12.28
C ASP A 326 -17.67 -13.94 11.45
N VAL A 327 -18.57 -13.17 12.07
CA VAL A 327 -19.34 -12.09 11.41
C VAL A 327 -18.73 -10.74 11.73
N VAL A 328 -18.28 -10.03 10.71
CA VAL A 328 -17.60 -8.75 10.84
C VAL A 328 -18.44 -7.63 10.26
N LEU A 329 -18.64 -6.58 11.04
CA LEU A 329 -19.18 -5.32 10.60
C LEU A 329 -18.05 -4.39 10.24
N GLN A 330 -18.07 -3.87 9.02
CA GLN A 330 -17.14 -2.87 8.52
C GLN A 330 -17.87 -1.59 8.17
N LEU A 331 -17.39 -0.49 8.69
CA LEU A 331 -17.76 0.87 8.30
C LEU A 331 -16.66 1.48 7.47
N THR A 332 -17.01 2.04 6.30
CA THR A 332 -16.07 2.76 5.44
C THR A 332 -16.55 4.18 5.23
N GLY A 333 -15.63 5.11 5.07
CA GLY A 333 -15.92 6.50 4.77
C GLY A 333 -14.82 7.15 3.96
N ALA A 334 -15.21 8.02 3.03
CA ALA A 334 -14.30 8.86 2.28
C ALA A 334 -14.86 10.26 2.17
N LEU A 335 -13.98 11.24 2.21
CA LEU A 335 -14.29 12.65 2.05
C LEU A 335 -13.18 13.32 1.23
N GLY A 336 -13.55 14.13 0.26
CA GLY A 336 -12.57 14.88 -0.53
C GLY A 336 -13.04 16.28 -0.88
N VAL A 337 -12.11 17.23 -0.83
CA VAL A 337 -12.32 18.63 -1.19
C VAL A 337 -11.16 19.09 -2.07
N LEU A 338 -11.50 19.66 -3.21
CA LEU A 338 -10.59 20.32 -4.12
C LEU A 338 -10.89 21.82 -4.14
N HIS A 339 -9.98 22.60 -3.59
CA HIS A 339 -9.98 24.05 -3.68
C HIS A 339 -9.13 24.46 -4.88
N ASP A 340 -9.78 24.97 -5.90
CA ASP A 340 -9.14 25.47 -7.11
C ASP A 340 -8.80 26.95 -6.95
N VAL A 341 -7.51 27.27 -7.13
CA VAL A 341 -7.03 28.66 -7.18
C VAL A 341 -7.01 29.13 -8.64
N PHE A 342 -6.38 28.34 -9.51
CA PHE A 342 -6.45 28.50 -10.96
C PHE A 342 -5.94 27.24 -11.69
N GLY A 343 -6.43 27.04 -12.92
CA GLY A 343 -5.88 26.09 -13.88
C GLY A 343 -6.21 24.62 -13.63
N THR A 344 -7.10 24.28 -12.67
CA THR A 344 -7.56 22.90 -12.55
C THR A 344 -8.47 22.52 -13.70
N GLU A 345 -8.28 21.31 -14.19
CA GLU A 345 -9.02 20.74 -15.31
C GLU A 345 -9.82 19.50 -14.89
N ILE A 346 -10.63 18.98 -15.82
CA ILE A 346 -11.46 17.81 -15.60
C ILE A 346 -10.68 16.60 -15.02
N PRO A 347 -9.47 16.28 -15.47
CA PRO A 347 -8.68 15.18 -14.88
C PRO A 347 -8.33 15.34 -13.41
N ASP A 348 -8.36 16.56 -12.86
CA ASP A 348 -8.01 16.83 -11.45
C ASP A 348 -9.19 16.61 -10.49
N HIS A 349 -10.40 16.57 -11.02
CA HIS A 349 -11.63 16.42 -10.26
C HIS A 349 -11.72 15.03 -9.59
N PHE A 350 -12.57 14.95 -8.58
CA PHE A 350 -12.99 13.68 -8.01
C PHE A 350 -14.02 12.99 -8.88
N TYR A 351 -14.03 11.67 -8.82
CA TYR A 351 -15.00 10.82 -9.50
C TYR A 351 -15.58 9.82 -8.52
N LEU A 352 -16.86 9.48 -8.70
CA LEU A 352 -17.57 8.52 -7.86
C LEU A 352 -18.44 7.61 -8.74
N GLY A 353 -18.62 6.37 -8.30
CA GLY A 353 -19.33 5.31 -9.01
C GLY A 353 -18.41 4.22 -9.53
N GLY A 354 -18.89 3.02 -9.50
CA GLY A 354 -18.18 1.81 -9.88
C GLY A 354 -18.09 0.79 -8.74
N PRO A 355 -17.65 -0.43 -9.03
CA PRO A 355 -17.65 -1.54 -8.08
C PRO A 355 -16.74 -1.33 -6.87
N THR A 356 -15.72 -0.49 -6.98
CA THR A 356 -14.76 -0.22 -5.90
C THR A 356 -15.14 0.96 -5.01
N THR A 357 -16.01 1.88 -5.50
CA THR A 357 -16.40 3.10 -4.78
C THR A 357 -17.87 3.08 -4.40
N LEU A 358 -18.78 3.43 -5.30
CA LEU A 358 -20.23 3.41 -5.08
C LEU A 358 -20.89 2.36 -5.98
N ARG A 359 -21.11 1.17 -5.42
CA ARG A 359 -21.71 0.02 -6.14
C ARG A 359 -23.13 0.35 -6.59
N GLY A 360 -23.60 -0.29 -7.67
CA GLY A 360 -24.91 -0.01 -8.28
C GLY A 360 -24.89 1.13 -9.30
N PHE A 361 -23.75 1.81 -9.45
CA PHE A 361 -23.52 2.84 -10.47
C PHE A 361 -22.42 2.41 -11.42
N SER A 362 -22.46 2.92 -12.64
CA SER A 362 -21.38 2.71 -13.62
C SER A 362 -20.10 3.38 -13.15
N GLN A 363 -18.96 2.96 -13.71
CA GLN A 363 -17.68 3.61 -13.45
C GLN A 363 -17.77 5.11 -13.77
N ARG A 364 -17.43 5.98 -12.78
CA ARG A 364 -17.61 7.44 -12.85
C ARG A 364 -19.06 7.89 -13.14
N GLY A 365 -20.04 7.02 -12.86
CA GLY A 365 -21.46 7.26 -13.21
C GLY A 365 -22.20 8.20 -12.28
N VAL A 366 -21.57 8.72 -11.22
CA VAL A 366 -22.20 9.59 -10.23
C VAL A 366 -21.68 11.02 -10.38
N GLY A 367 -22.59 11.99 -10.33
CA GLY A 367 -22.26 13.41 -10.33
C GLY A 367 -22.46 14.10 -11.68
N PRO A 368 -21.79 15.24 -11.93
CA PRO A 368 -21.99 16.02 -13.13
C PRO A 368 -21.55 15.29 -14.41
N HIS A 369 -22.44 15.28 -15.40
CA HIS A 369 -22.19 14.76 -16.74
C HIS A 369 -22.51 15.82 -17.78
N LEU A 370 -21.71 15.90 -18.84
CA LEU A 370 -21.94 16.74 -20.01
C LEU A 370 -21.87 15.85 -21.26
N ASP A 371 -22.91 15.88 -22.08
CA ASP A 371 -23.00 15.07 -23.30
C ASP A 371 -22.75 13.57 -23.05
N GLY A 372 -23.21 13.04 -21.90
CA GLY A 372 -23.01 11.64 -21.50
C GLY A 372 -21.63 11.32 -20.93
N GLN A 373 -20.75 12.30 -20.75
CA GLN A 373 -19.41 12.11 -20.22
C GLN A 373 -19.28 12.67 -18.80
N ALA A 374 -18.64 11.91 -17.92
CA ALA A 374 -18.40 12.33 -16.56
C ALA A 374 -17.36 13.44 -16.50
N THR A 375 -17.71 14.57 -15.91
CA THR A 375 -16.82 15.72 -15.72
C THR A 375 -16.23 15.81 -14.31
N GLY A 376 -16.69 14.93 -13.38
CA GLY A 376 -16.24 14.91 -12.00
C GLY A 376 -16.78 16.07 -11.17
N GLY A 377 -16.32 16.15 -9.93
CA GLY A 377 -16.69 17.18 -8.97
C GLY A 377 -15.51 17.62 -8.10
N ARG A 378 -15.70 18.71 -7.38
CA ARG A 378 -14.68 19.28 -6.50
C ARG A 378 -14.87 18.90 -5.03
N VAL A 379 -16.05 18.41 -4.67
CA VAL A 379 -16.36 17.94 -3.32
C VAL A 379 -17.08 16.61 -3.42
N TYR A 380 -16.63 15.64 -2.64
CA TYR A 380 -17.34 14.38 -2.52
C TYR A 380 -17.31 13.86 -1.09
N TRP A 381 -18.30 13.04 -0.79
CA TRP A 381 -18.27 12.12 0.34
C TRP A 381 -18.86 10.78 -0.10
N ALA A 382 -18.37 9.72 0.50
CA ALA A 382 -18.92 8.39 0.30
C ALA A 382 -18.77 7.60 1.60
N GLY A 383 -19.68 6.68 1.85
CA GLY A 383 -19.64 5.81 3.00
C GLY A 383 -20.32 4.48 2.73
N GLY A 384 -19.88 3.46 3.43
CA GLY A 384 -20.40 2.12 3.33
C GLY A 384 -20.55 1.44 4.67
N LEU A 385 -21.63 0.68 4.79
CA LEU A 385 -21.87 -0.27 5.87
C LEU A 385 -21.82 -1.66 5.25
N HIS A 386 -20.89 -2.49 5.70
CA HIS A 386 -20.64 -3.80 5.14
C HIS A 386 -20.72 -4.86 6.24
N VAL A 387 -21.35 -5.96 5.93
CA VAL A 387 -21.37 -7.15 6.79
C VAL A 387 -20.71 -8.28 6.03
N PHE A 388 -19.63 -8.81 6.58
CA PHE A 388 -18.93 -9.98 6.06
C PHE A 388 -19.20 -11.18 6.96
N ALA A 389 -19.56 -12.30 6.36
CA ALA A 389 -19.79 -13.54 7.08
C ALA A 389 -19.13 -14.71 6.33
N PRO A 390 -18.84 -15.82 7.00
CA PRO A 390 -18.40 -17.03 6.29
C PRO A 390 -19.47 -17.49 5.31
N LEU A 391 -19.06 -18.22 4.26
CA LEU A 391 -20.02 -18.85 3.37
C LEU A 391 -20.87 -19.87 4.13
N PRO A 392 -22.18 -19.98 3.83
CA PRO A 392 -23.02 -21.04 4.39
C PRO A 392 -22.36 -22.41 4.14
N PHE A 393 -22.35 -23.25 5.14
CA PHE A 393 -21.81 -24.62 5.09
C PHE A 393 -20.29 -24.75 5.05
N GLN A 394 -19.51 -23.67 5.16
CA GLN A 394 -18.05 -23.73 5.24
C GLN A 394 -17.53 -23.03 6.50
N ALA A 395 -16.60 -23.70 7.20
CA ALA A 395 -15.92 -23.09 8.35
C ALA A 395 -14.98 -21.97 7.87
N ALA A 396 -15.09 -20.80 8.48
CA ALA A 396 -14.32 -19.59 8.10
C ALA A 396 -12.80 -19.72 8.30
N ARG A 397 -12.36 -20.66 9.13
CA ARG A 397 -10.97 -20.75 9.62
C ARG A 397 -10.11 -21.81 8.97
N SER A 398 -10.62 -22.60 8.02
CA SER A 398 -9.85 -23.70 7.42
C SER A 398 -10.04 -23.85 5.92
N GLY A 399 -8.95 -24.12 5.21
CA GLY A 399 -8.93 -24.46 3.80
C GLY A 399 -9.52 -23.37 2.88
N LEU A 400 -10.35 -23.79 1.92
CA LEU A 400 -11.01 -22.90 0.97
C LEU A 400 -11.96 -21.89 1.65
N GLY A 401 -12.53 -22.23 2.82
CA GLY A 401 -13.42 -21.34 3.58
C GLY A 401 -12.76 -20.03 4.04
N ALA A 402 -11.45 -20.05 4.26
CA ALA A 402 -10.70 -18.85 4.62
C ALA A 402 -10.53 -17.85 3.47
N LEU A 403 -10.65 -18.32 2.22
CA LEU A 403 -10.51 -17.47 1.03
C LEU A 403 -11.79 -16.74 0.67
N PHE A 404 -12.95 -17.20 1.12
CA PHE A 404 -14.25 -16.67 0.73
C PHE A 404 -14.99 -16.03 1.89
N ARG A 405 -15.71 -14.94 1.60
CA ARG A 405 -16.66 -14.30 2.53
C ARG A 405 -17.94 -13.97 1.78
N SER A 406 -19.10 -14.22 2.40
CA SER A 406 -20.35 -13.60 1.95
C SER A 406 -20.36 -12.13 2.37
N HIS A 407 -20.94 -11.27 1.55
CA HIS A 407 -20.89 -9.84 1.70
C HIS A 407 -22.28 -9.24 1.47
N VAL A 408 -22.72 -8.41 2.41
CA VAL A 408 -23.93 -7.59 2.27
C VAL A 408 -23.51 -6.15 2.54
N PHE A 409 -24.02 -5.22 1.75
CA PHE A 409 -23.62 -3.81 1.87
C PHE A 409 -24.76 -2.83 1.66
N LEU A 410 -24.59 -1.67 2.26
CA LEU A 410 -25.33 -0.44 2.02
C LEU A 410 -24.32 0.68 1.80
N ASN A 411 -24.30 1.26 0.61
CA ASN A 411 -23.41 2.36 0.28
C ASN A 411 -24.21 3.65 0.05
N ALA A 412 -23.65 4.77 0.47
CA ALA A 412 -24.18 6.10 0.20
C ALA A 412 -23.06 7.06 -0.20
N GLY A 413 -23.35 8.02 -1.06
CA GLY A 413 -22.36 9.01 -1.46
C GLY A 413 -22.93 10.15 -2.27
N CYS A 414 -22.14 11.20 -2.38
CA CYS A 414 -22.46 12.40 -3.16
C CYS A 414 -21.18 12.96 -3.80
N LEU A 415 -21.31 13.39 -5.03
CA LEU A 415 -20.29 14.14 -5.75
C LEU A 415 -20.92 15.43 -6.29
N ALA A 416 -20.27 16.53 -5.99
CA ALA A 416 -20.79 17.85 -6.34
C ALA A 416 -19.70 18.78 -6.91
N MET A 417 -20.15 19.73 -7.72
CA MET A 417 -19.38 20.87 -8.20
C MET A 417 -19.98 22.12 -7.55
N PRO A 418 -19.55 22.54 -6.36
CA PRO A 418 -20.11 23.72 -5.70
C PRO A 418 -19.77 24.98 -6.51
N GLU A 419 -20.79 25.72 -6.90
CA GLU A 419 -20.67 27.05 -7.46
C GLU A 419 -20.74 28.08 -6.31
N GLY A 420 -19.56 28.61 -5.89
CA GLY A 420 -19.44 29.59 -4.82
C GLY A 420 -19.08 29.01 -3.43
N ALA A 421 -18.66 29.89 -2.53
CA ALA A 421 -18.36 29.57 -1.14
C ALA A 421 -19.61 29.68 -0.25
N GLY A 422 -19.85 28.71 0.66
CA GLY A 422 -20.89 28.81 1.68
C GLY A 422 -21.91 27.67 1.69
N LEU A 423 -23.15 27.97 2.13
CA LEU A 423 -24.26 27.02 2.35
C LEU A 423 -24.67 26.18 1.13
N ALA A 424 -24.33 26.61 -0.08
CA ALA A 424 -24.52 25.81 -1.30
C ALA A 424 -23.81 24.46 -1.29
N GLY A 425 -22.68 24.34 -0.58
CA GLY A 425 -21.99 23.07 -0.37
C GLY A 425 -22.79 22.07 0.49
N LEU A 426 -23.57 22.56 1.46
CA LEU A 426 -24.41 21.73 2.32
C LEU A 426 -25.64 21.19 1.60
N GLU A 427 -26.20 21.94 0.64
CA GLU A 427 -27.32 21.46 -0.19
C GLU A 427 -26.86 20.37 -1.17
N ALA A 428 -25.65 20.51 -1.72
CA ALA A 428 -25.04 19.48 -2.54
C ALA A 428 -24.87 18.16 -1.78
N LEU A 429 -24.56 18.20 -0.47
CA LEU A 429 -24.46 17.01 0.38
C LEU A 429 -25.79 16.29 0.63
N ARG A 430 -26.94 16.99 0.47
CA ARG A 430 -28.28 16.40 0.59
C ARG A 430 -28.65 15.53 -0.61
N ALA A 431 -27.98 15.67 -1.74
CA ALA A 431 -28.22 14.90 -2.94
C ALA A 431 -27.55 13.51 -2.90
N ALA A 432 -27.63 12.85 -1.76
CA ALA A 432 -27.05 11.53 -1.56
C ALA A 432 -27.64 10.49 -2.54
N ARG A 433 -26.77 9.69 -3.14
CA ARG A 433 -27.10 8.45 -3.85
C ARG A 433 -26.97 7.31 -2.86
N VAL A 434 -27.83 6.32 -2.99
CA VAL A 434 -27.85 5.18 -2.08
C VAL A 434 -27.97 3.91 -2.90
N SER A 435 -27.19 2.89 -2.56
CA SER A 435 -27.26 1.56 -3.16
C SER A 435 -27.10 0.48 -2.10
N CYS A 436 -27.71 -0.67 -2.34
CA CYS A 436 -27.52 -1.84 -1.51
C CYS A 436 -27.29 -3.07 -2.36
N GLY A 437 -26.79 -4.12 -1.74
CA GLY A 437 -26.58 -5.37 -2.46
C GLY A 437 -25.96 -6.46 -1.58
N ALA A 438 -25.74 -7.58 -2.23
CA ALA A 438 -25.09 -8.72 -1.62
C ALA A 438 -24.20 -9.44 -2.65
N GLY A 439 -23.20 -10.14 -2.16
CA GLY A 439 -22.28 -10.87 -3.02
C GLY A 439 -21.31 -11.76 -2.29
N VAL A 440 -20.24 -12.09 -2.98
CA VAL A 440 -19.16 -12.92 -2.48
C VAL A 440 -17.83 -12.20 -2.72
N CYS A 441 -16.99 -12.23 -1.69
CA CYS A 441 -15.63 -11.73 -1.76
C CYS A 441 -14.66 -12.90 -1.71
N VAL A 442 -13.62 -12.83 -2.52
CA VAL A 442 -12.56 -13.85 -2.60
C VAL A 442 -11.21 -13.17 -2.36
N ARG A 443 -10.41 -13.72 -1.46
CA ARG A 443 -9.05 -13.25 -1.20
C ARG A 443 -8.13 -13.63 -2.36
N LEU A 444 -7.42 -12.67 -2.90
CA LEU A 444 -6.36 -12.86 -3.89
C LEU A 444 -5.00 -12.60 -3.21
N GLY A 445 -4.40 -13.65 -2.65
CA GLY A 445 -3.15 -13.52 -1.92
C GLY A 445 -3.27 -12.64 -0.67
N ARG A 446 -2.22 -11.82 -0.41
CA ARG A 446 -2.18 -10.89 0.73
C ARG A 446 -2.48 -9.44 0.34
N ALA A 447 -2.55 -9.13 -0.95
CA ALA A 447 -2.59 -7.76 -1.44
C ALA A 447 -3.97 -7.31 -1.92
N ALA A 448 -4.90 -8.23 -2.28
CA ALA A 448 -6.15 -7.86 -2.88
C ALA A 448 -7.30 -8.80 -2.56
N ARG A 449 -8.51 -8.32 -2.80
CA ARG A 449 -9.73 -9.13 -2.86
C ARG A 449 -10.49 -8.88 -4.15
N LEU A 450 -11.19 -9.90 -4.57
CA LEU A 450 -12.14 -9.88 -5.67
C LEU A 450 -13.53 -9.88 -5.08
N GLU A 451 -14.38 -8.98 -5.55
CA GLU A 451 -15.79 -8.91 -5.15
C GLU A 451 -16.69 -9.15 -6.35
N LEU A 452 -17.64 -10.07 -6.20
CA LEU A 452 -18.74 -10.27 -7.13
C LEU A 452 -20.03 -9.95 -6.39
N ASN A 453 -20.61 -8.79 -6.68
CA ASN A 453 -21.75 -8.26 -5.97
C ASN A 453 -22.94 -8.08 -6.92
N TYR A 454 -24.15 -8.40 -6.45
CA TYR A 454 -25.39 -7.95 -7.07
C TYR A 454 -25.81 -6.64 -6.38
N ALA A 455 -25.79 -5.55 -7.10
CA ALA A 455 -26.02 -4.22 -6.58
C ALA A 455 -27.30 -3.58 -7.17
N VAL A 456 -28.06 -2.92 -6.31
CA VAL A 456 -29.28 -2.22 -6.69
C VAL A 456 -29.19 -0.76 -6.22
N PRO A 457 -29.26 0.22 -7.13
CA PRO A 457 -29.37 1.61 -6.75
C PRO A 457 -30.75 1.89 -6.17
N LEU A 458 -30.83 2.34 -4.92
CA LEU A 458 -32.07 2.71 -4.24
C LEU A 458 -32.46 4.17 -4.48
N ARG A 459 -31.46 5.04 -4.60
CA ARG A 459 -31.64 6.47 -4.84
C ARG A 459 -30.55 6.97 -5.79
N ALA A 460 -30.95 7.53 -6.92
CA ALA A 460 -30.09 8.14 -7.92
C ALA A 460 -30.61 9.54 -8.27
N GLN A 461 -29.76 10.37 -8.86
CA GLN A 461 -30.14 11.66 -9.44
C GLN A 461 -30.40 11.53 -10.95
N GLN A 462 -31.02 12.54 -11.52
CA GLN A 462 -31.51 12.51 -12.92
C GLN A 462 -30.41 12.26 -13.98
N HIS A 463 -29.17 12.65 -13.68
CA HIS A 463 -28.03 12.52 -14.62
C HIS A 463 -27.06 11.40 -14.26
N ASP A 464 -27.35 10.63 -13.21
CA ASP A 464 -26.48 9.53 -12.81
C ASP A 464 -26.65 8.32 -13.74
N VAL A 465 -25.53 7.68 -14.08
CA VAL A 465 -25.53 6.46 -14.88
C VAL A 465 -25.48 5.25 -13.95
N HIS A 466 -26.64 4.60 -13.77
CA HIS A 466 -26.74 3.44 -12.90
C HIS A 466 -26.42 2.15 -13.65
N SER A 467 -25.93 1.18 -12.90
CA SER A 467 -25.62 -0.17 -13.37
C SER A 467 -26.14 -1.17 -12.34
N ALA A 468 -27.46 -1.38 -12.36
CA ALA A 468 -28.07 -2.42 -11.51
C ALA A 468 -27.71 -3.81 -12.00
N GLY A 469 -27.45 -4.75 -11.09
CA GLY A 469 -27.15 -6.14 -11.40
C GLY A 469 -25.78 -6.58 -10.91
N LEU A 470 -25.20 -7.57 -11.59
CA LEU A 470 -23.90 -8.12 -11.22
C LEU A 470 -22.77 -7.12 -11.54
N GLN A 471 -21.98 -6.83 -10.54
CA GLN A 471 -20.78 -6.02 -10.65
C GLN A 471 -19.57 -6.79 -10.13
N PHE A 472 -18.48 -6.67 -10.85
CA PHE A 472 -17.21 -7.30 -10.56
C PHE A 472 -16.19 -6.22 -10.21
N GLY A 473 -15.48 -6.38 -9.08
CA GLY A 473 -14.44 -5.46 -8.66
C GLY A 473 -13.22 -6.22 -8.11
N VAL A 474 -12.05 -5.69 -8.38
CA VAL A 474 -10.78 -6.18 -7.83
C VAL A 474 -10.04 -5.00 -7.22
N GLY A 475 -9.54 -5.15 -6.00
CA GLY A 475 -8.80 -4.09 -5.32
C GLY A 475 -8.39 -4.48 -3.90
N ALA A 476 -7.54 -3.67 -3.30
CA ALA A 476 -7.17 -3.79 -1.89
C ALA A 476 -8.17 -3.07 -0.98
N ASN A 477 -8.60 -1.89 -1.38
CA ASN A 477 -9.54 -1.05 -0.63
C ASN A 477 -10.84 -0.87 -1.43
N PHE A 478 -11.95 -0.98 -0.73
CA PHE A 478 -13.30 -0.75 -1.25
C PHE A 478 -14.03 0.20 -0.30
N LEU A 479 -14.81 1.11 -0.86
CA LEU A 479 -15.75 1.94 -0.13
C LEU A 479 -17.05 1.21 0.09
#